data_d07cf38a9c5081d3e485a0d370426d6f
#
_entry.id   d07cf38a9c5081d3e485a0d370426d6f
#
_cell.length_a   1.000
_cell.length_b   1.000
_cell.length_c   1.000
_cell.angle_alpha   90.00
_cell.angle_beta   90.00
_cell.angle_gamma   90.00
#
_symmetry.space_group_name_H-M   'P 1'
#
loop_
_entity.id
_entity.type
_entity.pdbx_description
1 polymer ?
#
loop_
_entity_poly.entity_id
_entity_poly.type
_entity_poly.pdbx_seq_one_letter_code
_entity_poly.pdbx_strand_id
1 'polypeptide(L)' 'IDPLVISEIKDLIKNLKSKGIGILISDHNVKATLDICDQIYVINVGEIIASGSPEEIIKNDLVKKVYLGDVYS' A
#
# COMPACT_ATOMS: atom_id res chain seq x y z
N ILE A 1 7.90 12.78 -1.78
CA ILE A 1 9.03 12.02 -2.37
C ILE A 1 9.03 12.21 -3.88
N ASP A 2 10.22 12.34 -4.43
CA ASP A 2 10.44 12.50 -5.86
C ASP A 2 9.87 11.27 -6.63
N PRO A 3 9.03 11.48 -7.66
CA PRO A 3 8.49 10.37 -8.46
C PRO A 3 9.56 9.47 -9.07
N LEU A 4 10.73 10.00 -9.37
CA LEU A 4 11.82 9.20 -9.91
C LEU A 4 12.34 8.21 -8.87
N VAL A 5 12.46 8.65 -7.62
CA VAL A 5 12.89 7.79 -6.52
C VAL A 5 11.86 6.67 -6.27
N ILE A 6 10.57 6.99 -6.32
CA ILE A 6 9.51 5.99 -6.18
C ILE A 6 9.62 4.93 -7.28
N SER A 7 9.87 5.35 -8.52
CA SER A 7 10.03 4.44 -9.64
C SER A 7 11.22 3.50 -9.45
N GLU A 8 12.34 4.02 -8.95
CA GLU A 8 13.52 3.21 -8.65
C GLU A 8 13.25 2.19 -7.55
N ILE A 9 12.53 2.58 -6.52
CA ILE A 9 12.15 1.67 -5.43
C ILE A 9 11.24 0.56 -5.95
N LYS A 10 10.28 0.88 -6.80
CA LYS A 10 9.40 -0.12 -7.41
C LYS A 10 10.18 -1.15 -8.22
N ASP A 11 11.14 -0.70 -9.00
CA ASP A 11 11.98 -1.59 -9.81
C ASP A 11 12.83 -2.50 -8.93
N LEU A 12 13.38 -1.97 -7.85
CA LEU A 12 14.14 -2.75 -6.89
C LEU A 12 13.28 -3.83 -6.25
N ILE A 13 12.08 -3.47 -5.83
CA ILE A 13 11.14 -4.41 -5.20
C ILE A 13 10.75 -5.52 -6.16
N LYS A 14 10.44 -5.19 -7.42
CA LYS A 14 10.13 -6.20 -8.44
C LYS A 14 11.28 -7.16 -8.64
N ASN A 15 12.51 -6.67 -8.68
CA ASN A 15 13.70 -7.49 -8.81
C ASN A 15 13.84 -8.48 -7.65
N LEU A 16 13.69 -7.97 -6.42
CA LEU A 16 13.79 -8.81 -5.23
C LEU A 16 12.70 -9.89 -5.19
N LYS A 17 11.48 -9.51 -5.55
CA LYS A 17 10.35 -10.46 -5.62
C LYS A 17 10.61 -11.56 -6.64
N SER A 18 11.20 -11.23 -7.78
CA SER A 18 11.52 -12.22 -8.81
C SER A 18 12.53 -13.25 -8.32
N LYS A 19 13.28 -12.93 -7.29
CA LYS A 19 14.24 -13.83 -6.63
C LYS A 19 13.64 -14.62 -5.47
N GLY A 20 12.34 -14.48 -5.23
CA GLY A 20 11.65 -15.18 -4.14
C GLY A 20 11.78 -14.52 -2.79
N ILE A 21 12.14 -13.24 -2.73
CA ILE A 21 12.30 -12.50 -1.48
C ILE A 21 10.99 -11.82 -1.13
N GLY A 22 10.52 -12.05 0.10
CA GLY A 22 9.37 -11.33 0.63
C GLY A 22 9.79 -9.98 1.19
N ILE A 23 8.96 -8.95 0.98
CA ILE A 23 9.28 -7.58 1.37
C ILE A 23 8.14 -7.01 2.21
N LEU A 24 8.48 -6.47 3.38
CA LEU A 24 7.52 -5.79 4.26
C LEU A 24 7.78 -4.29 4.21
N ILE A 25 6.73 -3.52 3.92
CA ILE A 25 6.81 -2.06 3.85
C ILE A 25 5.83 -1.47 4.85
N SER A 26 6.30 -0.51 5.64
CA SER A 26 5.44 0.27 6.53
C SER A 26 5.50 1.73 6.10
N ASP A 27 4.35 2.29 5.76
CA ASP A 27 4.27 3.66 5.28
C ASP A 27 2.87 4.22 5.55
N HIS A 28 2.78 5.52 5.74
CA HIS A 28 1.51 6.22 5.87
C HIS A 28 1.03 6.78 4.52
N ASN A 29 1.85 6.73 3.48
CA ASN A 29 1.45 7.15 2.14
C ASN A 29 0.65 6.03 1.48
N VAL A 30 -0.66 6.12 1.57
CA VAL A 30 -1.57 5.08 1.10
C VAL A 30 -1.43 4.84 -0.40
N LYS A 31 -1.34 5.91 -1.18
CA LYS A 31 -1.26 5.79 -2.64
C LYS A 31 -0.02 5.02 -3.09
N ALA A 32 1.14 5.34 -2.53
CA ALA A 32 2.38 4.64 -2.85
C ALA A 32 2.31 3.16 -2.45
N THR A 33 1.73 2.89 -1.28
CA THR A 33 1.55 1.53 -0.78
C THR A 33 0.63 0.71 -1.69
N LEU A 34 -0.47 1.30 -2.15
CA LEU A 34 -1.40 0.64 -3.07
C LEU A 34 -0.72 0.24 -4.38
N ASP A 35 0.20 1.08 -4.86
CA ASP A 35 0.89 0.83 -6.13
C ASP A 35 1.95 -0.28 -6.02
N ILE A 36 2.52 -0.48 -4.86
CA ILE A 36 3.70 -1.35 -4.68
C ILE A 36 3.35 -2.70 -4.09
N CYS A 37 2.41 -2.74 -3.15
CA CYS A 37 2.16 -3.93 -2.33
C CYS A 37 1.15 -4.87 -2.98
N ASP A 38 1.36 -6.18 -2.76
CA ASP A 38 0.41 -7.22 -3.18
C ASP A 38 -0.64 -7.46 -2.11
N GLN A 39 -0.25 -7.31 -0.84
CA GLN A 39 -1.10 -7.51 0.33
C GLN A 39 -0.91 -6.33 1.27
N ILE A 40 -2.01 -5.77 1.76
CA ILE A 40 -2.00 -4.57 2.59
C ILE A 40 -2.75 -4.82 3.89
N TYR A 41 -2.20 -4.32 4.98
CA TYR A 41 -2.86 -4.26 6.28
C TYR A 41 -2.98 -2.81 6.69
N VAL A 42 -4.18 -2.35 7.00
CA VAL A 42 -4.42 -0.99 7.48
C VAL A 42 -4.56 -1.04 8.99
N ILE A 43 -3.69 -0.32 9.68
CA ILE A 43 -3.64 -0.30 11.14
C ILE A 43 -4.09 1.07 11.64
N ASN A 44 -4.98 1.07 12.62
CA ASN A 44 -5.46 2.29 13.26
C ASN A 44 -5.59 2.04 14.76
N VAL A 45 -4.95 2.87 15.55
CA VAL A 45 -4.99 2.81 17.02
C VAL A 45 -4.69 1.39 17.54
N GLY A 46 -3.63 0.77 16.99
CA GLY A 46 -3.18 -0.55 17.42
C GLY A 46 -4.01 -1.72 16.92
N GLU A 47 -4.97 -1.48 16.02
CA GLU A 47 -5.83 -2.53 15.48
C GLU A 47 -5.74 -2.61 13.97
N ILE A 48 -5.83 -3.81 13.44
CA ILE A 48 -5.96 -4.00 11.99
C ILE A 48 -7.43 -3.81 11.63
N ILE A 49 -7.73 -2.73 10.92
CA ILE A 49 -9.10 -2.38 10.54
C ILE A 49 -9.47 -2.87 9.15
N ALA A 50 -8.49 -3.23 8.34
CA ALA A 50 -8.72 -3.77 7.00
C ALA A 50 -7.48 -4.52 6.55
N SER A 51 -7.68 -5.52 5.69
CA SER A 51 -6.59 -6.24 5.04
C SER A 51 -7.06 -6.79 3.71
N GLY A 52 -6.12 -6.98 2.78
CA GLY A 52 -6.42 -7.55 1.49
C GLY A 52 -5.54 -7.00 0.38
N SER A 53 -5.93 -7.27 -0.86
CA SER A 53 -5.27 -6.73 -2.03
C SER A 53 -5.50 -5.22 -2.14
N PRO A 54 -4.68 -4.50 -2.93
CA PRO A 54 -4.92 -3.07 -3.19
C PRO A 54 -6.35 -2.78 -3.65
N GLU A 55 -6.90 -3.62 -4.50
CA GLU A 55 -8.27 -3.45 -4.99
C GLU A 55 -9.31 -3.56 -3.88
N GLU A 56 -9.14 -4.52 -2.98
CA GLU A 56 -10.02 -4.71 -1.83
C GLU A 56 -9.93 -3.53 -0.85
N ILE A 57 -8.73 -3.01 -0.65
CA ILE A 57 -8.49 -1.88 0.24
C ILE A 57 -9.17 -0.62 -0.31
N ILE A 58 -9.06 -0.35 -1.61
CA ILE A 58 -9.69 0.82 -2.23
C ILE A 58 -11.21 0.77 -2.09
N LYS A 59 -11.80 -0.42 -2.14
CA LYS A 59 -13.25 -0.61 -2.04
C LYS A 59 -13.77 -0.62 -0.61
N ASN A 60 -12.90 -0.68 0.37
CA ASN A 60 -13.29 -0.73 1.77
C ASN A 60 -13.81 0.63 2.23
N ASP A 61 -15.07 0.69 2.65
CA ASP A 61 -15.71 1.94 3.05
C ASP A 61 -15.04 2.61 4.25
N LEU A 62 -14.61 1.83 5.22
CA LEU A 62 -13.92 2.37 6.40
C LEU A 62 -12.59 3.00 6.02
N VAL A 63 -11.83 2.35 5.14
CA VAL A 63 -10.55 2.87 4.65
C VAL A 63 -10.76 4.15 3.86
N LYS A 64 -11.76 4.19 2.98
CA LYS A 64 -12.10 5.40 2.24
C LYS A 64 -12.39 6.56 3.17
N LYS A 65 -13.19 6.31 4.19
CA LYS A 65 -13.60 7.33 5.14
C LYS A 65 -12.43 7.87 5.97
N VAL A 66 -11.55 6.98 6.42
CA VAL A 66 -10.49 7.33 7.37
C VAL A 66 -9.21 7.82 6.69
N TYR A 67 -8.83 7.20 5.58
CA TYR A 67 -7.52 7.41 4.97
C TYR A 67 -7.53 7.97 3.56
N LEU A 68 -8.52 7.62 2.75
CA LEU A 68 -8.53 8.00 1.34
C LEU A 68 -9.36 9.26 1.10
N GLY A 69 -10.35 9.51 1.93
CA GLY A 69 -11.24 10.64 1.75
C GLY A 69 -11.88 10.61 0.37
N ASP A 70 -11.96 11.78 -0.28
CA ASP A 70 -12.59 11.91 -1.58
C ASP A 70 -11.70 11.54 -2.76
N VAL A 71 -10.44 11.20 -2.51
CA VAL A 71 -9.46 10.93 -3.57
C VAL A 71 -9.86 9.73 -4.42
N TYR A 72 -10.51 8.73 -3.81
CA TYR A 72 -10.92 7.49 -4.47
C TYR A 72 -12.42 7.24 -4.39
N SER A 73 -13.17 8.25 -4.03
CA SER A 73 -14.62 8.12 -3.92
C SER A 73 -15.33 8.12 -5.27
#